data_1dc573d6b76fcf47ffa22fce73a6301c
#
_entry.id   1dc573d6b76fcf47ffa22fce73a6301c
#
_cell.length_a   1.000
_cell.length_b   1.000
_cell.length_c   1.000
_cell.angle_alpha   90.00
_cell.angle_beta   90.00
_cell.angle_gamma   90.00
#
_symmetry.space_group_name_H-M   'P 1'
#
loop_
_entity.id
_entity.type
_entity.pdbx_description
1 polymer ?
#
loop_
_entity_poly.entity_id
_entity_poly.type
_entity_poly.pdbx_seq_one_letter_code
_entity_poly.pdbx_strand_id
1 'polypeptide(L)'
;MHKTREKGRIVTVSFRVVFGTVVGVLAAWAQSIVSKALNTAFGERQNGTDRNRNARKVRKRYCFSKNWGVHQAVTYFTMYSYNFCWPVRTLRVRAANGDWQPRTPAMAAGLADHIWTLSEWLAFPGVQRK
;
A
#
# COMPACT_ATOMS: atom_id res chain seq x y z
N MET A 1 -1.10 -11.90 14.31
CA MET A 1 0.25 -12.48 14.32
C MET A 1 0.85 -12.28 15.70
N HIS A 2 1.20 -13.37 16.39
CA HIS A 2 1.85 -13.38 17.70
C HIS A 2 3.27 -13.93 17.53
N LYS A 3 4.26 -13.24 18.12
CA LYS A 3 5.67 -13.61 18.03
C LYS A 3 6.19 -13.91 19.42
N THR A 4 6.63 -15.13 19.68
CA THR A 4 7.32 -15.50 20.91
C THR A 4 8.81 -15.27 20.74
N ARG A 5 9.43 -14.64 21.73
CA ARG A 5 10.87 -14.30 21.70
C ARG A 5 11.59 -14.96 22.85
N GLU A 6 12.75 -15.55 22.56
CA GLU A 6 13.71 -16.03 23.56
C GLU A 6 15.06 -15.39 23.27
N LYS A 7 15.70 -14.85 24.33
CA LYS A 7 16.99 -14.13 24.22
C LYS A 7 17.04 -13.10 23.08
N GLY A 8 15.93 -12.36 22.87
CA GLY A 8 15.83 -11.33 21.82
C GLY A 8 15.57 -11.86 20.40
N ARG A 9 15.60 -13.18 20.18
CA ARG A 9 15.32 -13.81 18.89
C ARG A 9 13.89 -14.33 18.82
N ILE A 10 13.26 -14.24 17.64
CA ILE A 10 11.92 -14.80 17.41
C ILE A 10 12.07 -16.31 17.26
N VAL A 11 11.47 -17.07 18.17
CA VAL A 11 11.49 -18.53 18.18
C VAL A 11 10.25 -19.09 17.48
N THR A 12 9.09 -18.49 17.73
CA THR A 12 7.83 -19.00 17.17
C THR A 12 6.97 -17.83 16.66
N VAL A 13 6.33 -18.04 15.53
CA VAL A 13 5.35 -17.12 14.96
C VAL A 13 4.03 -17.88 14.82
N SER A 14 3.01 -17.43 15.54
CA SER A 14 1.65 -17.97 15.43
C SER A 14 0.69 -16.96 14.84
N PHE A 15 -0.30 -17.45 14.09
CA PHE A 15 -1.33 -16.64 13.45
C PHE A 15 -2.69 -17.02 14.04
N ARG A 16 -3.46 -16.01 14.41
CA ARG A 16 -4.86 -16.17 14.81
C ARG A 16 -5.70 -15.33 13.86
N VAL A 17 -6.68 -15.95 13.24
CA VAL A 17 -7.69 -15.25 12.45
C VAL A 17 -8.64 -14.56 13.43
N VAL A 18 -8.70 -13.24 13.37
CA VAL A 18 -9.55 -12.39 14.23
C VAL A 18 -10.86 -12.06 13.53
N PHE A 19 -10.83 -11.99 12.21
CA PHE A 19 -11.98 -11.64 11.38
C PHE A 19 -12.03 -12.54 10.12
N GLY A 20 -13.21 -13.01 9.76
CA GLY A 20 -13.40 -13.92 8.64
C GLY A 20 -13.19 -15.39 9.04
N THR A 21 -13.14 -16.26 8.02
CA THR A 21 -12.94 -17.71 8.20
C THR A 21 -11.49 -18.10 7.89
N VAL A 22 -10.99 -19.14 8.55
CA VAL A 22 -9.64 -19.69 8.29
C VAL A 22 -9.51 -20.09 6.82
N VAL A 23 -10.53 -20.72 6.27
CA VAL A 23 -10.56 -21.15 4.85
C VAL A 23 -10.44 -19.95 3.92
N GLY A 24 -11.18 -18.86 4.17
CA GLY A 24 -11.10 -17.64 3.37
C GLY A 24 -9.72 -16.98 3.42
N VAL A 25 -9.08 -16.97 4.59
CA VAL A 25 -7.71 -16.43 4.73
C VAL A 25 -6.70 -17.30 3.98
N LEU A 26 -6.82 -18.63 4.06
CA LEU A 26 -5.92 -19.54 3.36
C LEU A 26 -6.12 -19.46 1.84
N ALA A 27 -7.35 -19.34 1.37
CA ALA A 27 -7.64 -19.17 -0.06
C ALA A 27 -7.07 -17.86 -0.60
N ALA A 28 -7.28 -16.74 0.11
CA ALA A 28 -6.70 -15.44 -0.26
C ALA A 28 -5.16 -15.47 -0.25
N TRP A 29 -4.56 -16.17 0.70
CA TRP A 29 -3.12 -16.34 0.75
C TRP A 29 -2.58 -17.17 -0.41
N ALA A 30 -3.23 -18.29 -0.74
CA ALA A 30 -2.84 -19.14 -1.86
C ALA A 30 -2.90 -18.38 -3.20
N GLN A 31 -3.91 -17.52 -3.37
CA GLN A 31 -4.09 -16.68 -4.56
C GLN A 31 -3.17 -15.45 -4.59
N SER A 32 -2.47 -15.12 -3.49
CA SER A 32 -1.62 -13.95 -3.44
C SER A 32 -0.42 -14.06 -4.38
N ILE A 33 -0.32 -13.14 -5.32
CA ILE A 33 0.79 -13.02 -6.26
C ILE A 33 1.99 -12.30 -5.61
N VAL A 34 1.73 -11.52 -4.56
CA VAL A 34 2.69 -10.55 -4.00
C VAL A 34 3.55 -11.15 -2.91
N SER A 35 3.00 -12.05 -2.08
CA SER A 35 3.74 -12.63 -0.95
C SER A 35 3.28 -14.04 -0.62
N LYS A 36 4.25 -14.91 -0.41
CA LYS A 36 4.03 -16.27 0.09
C LYS A 36 4.14 -16.37 1.62
N ALA A 37 4.26 -15.23 2.30
CA ALA A 37 4.35 -15.17 3.75
C ALA A 37 3.36 -14.16 4.33
N LEU A 38 2.67 -14.55 5.40
CA LEU A 38 1.84 -13.64 6.19
C LEU A 38 2.75 -12.80 7.09
N ASN A 39 2.90 -11.53 6.78
CA ASN A 39 3.70 -10.60 7.56
C ASN A 39 3.13 -9.18 7.53
N THR A 40 3.62 -8.32 8.41
CA THR A 40 3.21 -6.91 8.52
C THR A 40 4.06 -5.97 7.66
N ALA A 41 5.06 -6.49 6.94
CA ALA A 41 6.04 -5.67 6.23
C ALA A 41 5.42 -4.74 5.19
N PHE A 42 4.38 -5.20 4.48
CA PHE A 42 3.67 -4.36 3.51
C PHE A 42 2.90 -3.23 4.19
N GLY A 43 2.21 -3.51 5.30
CA GLY A 43 1.52 -2.48 6.09
C GLY A 43 2.48 -1.47 6.70
N GLU A 44 3.59 -1.93 7.26
CA GLU A 44 4.64 -1.07 7.82
C GLU A 44 5.30 -0.20 6.73
N ARG A 45 5.56 -0.77 5.56
CA ARG A 45 6.08 -0.03 4.41
C ARG A 45 5.08 1.01 3.91
N GLN A 46 3.80 0.67 3.81
CA GLN A 46 2.75 1.61 3.43
C GLN A 46 2.65 2.76 4.43
N ASN A 47 2.68 2.48 5.72
CA ASN A 47 2.70 3.49 6.77
C ASN A 47 3.95 4.39 6.71
N GLY A 48 5.10 3.82 6.34
CA GLY A 48 6.34 4.57 6.12
C GLY A 48 6.22 5.49 4.91
N THR A 49 5.70 4.98 3.79
CA THR A 49 5.46 5.74 2.56
C THR A 49 4.48 6.89 2.79
N ASP A 50 3.37 6.63 3.48
CA ASP A 50 2.36 7.65 3.80
C ASP A 50 2.94 8.78 4.66
N ARG A 51 3.72 8.44 5.69
CA ARG A 51 4.40 9.45 6.51
C ARG A 51 5.45 10.26 5.73
N ASN A 52 6.17 9.62 4.83
CA ASN A 52 7.16 10.29 4.00
C ASN A 52 6.53 11.26 3.00
N ARG A 53 5.35 10.95 2.47
CA ARG A 53 4.62 11.77 1.50
C ARG A 53 3.70 12.80 2.13
N ASN A 54 3.26 12.57 3.37
CA ASN A 54 2.38 13.44 4.10
C ASN A 54 3.06 13.96 5.37
N ALA A 55 3.66 15.16 5.27
CA ALA A 55 4.37 15.79 6.39
C ALA A 55 3.48 15.97 7.64
N ARG A 56 2.14 16.01 7.47
CA ARG A 56 1.18 16.14 8.57
C ARG A 56 1.03 14.88 9.42
N LYS A 57 1.50 13.72 8.92
CA LYS A 57 1.48 12.43 9.63
C LYS A 57 2.83 12.08 10.31
N VAL A 58 3.83 12.93 10.14
CA VAL A 58 5.14 12.73 10.77
C VAL A 58 5.06 13.07 12.24
N ARG A 59 5.56 12.17 13.09
CA ARG A 59 5.60 12.37 14.54
C ARG A 59 6.55 13.51 14.92
N LYS A 60 6.23 14.22 16.00
CA LYS A 60 7.07 15.28 16.61
C LYS A 60 7.42 16.41 15.61
N ARG A 61 6.47 16.83 14.79
CA ARG A 61 6.60 18.00 13.90
C ARG A 61 5.51 19.02 14.17
N TYR A 62 5.82 20.29 13.93
CA TYR A 62 4.86 21.38 14.05
C TYR A 62 3.81 21.41 12.93
N CYS A 63 4.01 20.62 11.87
CA CYS A 63 3.11 20.54 10.71
C CYS A 63 1.95 19.56 10.88
N PHE A 64 1.51 19.28 12.12
CA PHE A 64 0.37 18.39 12.34
C PHE A 64 -0.95 19.00 11.83
N SER A 65 -1.90 18.15 11.50
CA SER A 65 -3.20 18.61 11.00
C SER A 65 -4.06 19.15 12.14
N LYS A 66 -4.39 20.44 12.06
CA LYS A 66 -5.33 21.10 12.97
C LYS A 66 -6.78 21.03 12.50
N ASN A 67 -7.00 20.78 11.22
CA ASN A 67 -8.31 20.64 10.60
C ASN A 67 -8.48 19.22 10.06
N TRP A 68 -9.56 18.56 10.48
CA TRP A 68 -9.85 17.16 10.11
C TRP A 68 -10.13 17.01 8.61
N GLY A 69 -10.89 17.92 8.01
CA GLY A 69 -11.19 17.90 6.58
C GLY A 69 -9.94 17.98 5.73
N VAL A 70 -9.02 18.89 6.08
CA VAL A 70 -7.72 19.02 5.40
C VAL A 70 -6.87 17.77 5.61
N HIS A 71 -6.88 17.19 6.81
CA HIS A 71 -6.15 15.94 7.08
C HIS A 71 -6.64 14.81 6.20
N GLN A 72 -7.95 14.66 6.11
CA GLN A 72 -8.59 13.63 5.31
C GLN A 72 -8.33 13.84 3.82
N ALA A 73 -8.50 15.04 3.30
CA ALA A 73 -8.25 15.38 1.90
C ALA A 73 -6.79 15.09 1.48
N VAL A 74 -5.81 15.52 2.29
CA VAL A 74 -4.39 15.25 2.01
C VAL A 74 -4.08 13.75 2.12
N THR A 75 -4.72 13.05 3.03
CA THR A 75 -4.56 11.58 3.15
C THR A 75 -5.06 10.88 1.89
N TYR A 76 -6.26 11.20 1.44
CA TYR A 76 -6.80 10.65 0.18
C TYR A 76 -5.92 11.01 -1.00
N PHE A 77 -5.54 12.28 -1.14
CA PHE A 77 -4.66 12.72 -2.21
C PHE A 77 -3.35 11.92 -2.26
N THR A 78 -2.66 11.77 -1.12
CA THR A 78 -1.38 11.05 -1.08
C THR A 78 -1.52 9.57 -1.36
N MET A 79 -2.58 8.91 -0.86
CA MET A 79 -2.79 7.48 -1.08
C MET A 79 -3.20 7.17 -2.52
N TYR A 80 -4.15 7.91 -3.07
CA TYR A 80 -4.65 7.65 -4.42
C TYR A 80 -3.65 8.04 -5.50
N SER A 81 -2.99 9.21 -5.38
CA SER A 81 -1.93 9.58 -6.31
C SER A 81 -0.76 8.59 -6.28
N TYR A 82 -0.41 8.05 -5.12
CA TYR A 82 0.58 6.98 -5.01
C TYR A 82 0.15 5.72 -5.79
N ASN A 83 -1.11 5.32 -5.64
CA ASN A 83 -1.60 4.09 -6.27
C ASN A 83 -1.67 4.19 -7.80
N PHE A 84 -1.98 5.34 -8.35
CA PHE A 84 -2.17 5.51 -9.80
C PHE A 84 -0.95 6.10 -10.51
N CYS A 85 -0.23 7.02 -9.87
CA CYS A 85 0.83 7.79 -10.54
C CYS A 85 2.25 7.33 -10.17
N TRP A 86 2.42 6.43 -9.19
CA TRP A 86 3.76 6.08 -8.71
C TRP A 86 4.12 4.62 -8.97
N PRO A 87 5.09 4.36 -9.86
CA PRO A 87 5.56 3.01 -10.11
C PRO A 87 6.34 2.45 -8.91
N VAL A 88 6.03 1.21 -8.56
CA VAL A 88 6.67 0.51 -7.42
C VAL A 88 7.60 -0.57 -7.96
N ARG A 89 8.87 -0.50 -7.58
CA ARG A 89 9.91 -1.41 -8.07
C ARG A 89 9.57 -2.90 -7.90
N THR A 90 8.91 -3.26 -6.80
CA THR A 90 8.52 -4.65 -6.51
C THR A 90 7.35 -5.16 -7.36
N LEU A 91 6.61 -4.26 -8.01
CA LEU A 91 5.46 -4.60 -8.85
C LEU A 91 5.79 -4.64 -10.34
N ARG A 92 7.04 -4.34 -10.71
CA ARG A 92 7.49 -4.40 -12.10
C ARG A 92 7.34 -5.81 -12.67
N VAL A 93 7.03 -5.91 -13.95
CA VAL A 93 6.93 -7.18 -14.67
C VAL A 93 7.98 -7.23 -15.78
N ARG A 94 8.34 -8.42 -16.20
CA ARG A 94 9.24 -8.63 -17.34
C ARG A 94 8.41 -8.63 -18.62
N ALA A 95 8.75 -7.75 -19.55
CA ALA A 95 8.15 -7.73 -20.88
C ALA A 95 8.70 -8.87 -21.74
N ALA A 96 8.03 -9.16 -22.86
CA ALA A 96 8.45 -10.19 -23.79
C ALA A 96 9.86 -9.98 -24.38
N ASN A 97 10.28 -8.73 -24.49
CA ASN A 97 11.64 -8.32 -24.94
C ASN A 97 12.71 -8.47 -23.84
N GLY A 98 12.36 -8.94 -22.65
CA GLY A 98 13.26 -9.10 -21.51
C GLY A 98 13.44 -7.87 -20.62
N ASP A 99 12.91 -6.71 -21.02
CA ASP A 99 12.98 -5.46 -20.26
C ASP A 99 12.03 -5.44 -19.05
N TRP A 100 12.38 -4.63 -18.05
CA TRP A 100 11.52 -4.44 -16.89
C TRP A 100 10.55 -3.28 -17.12
N GLN A 101 9.27 -3.60 -17.16
CA GLN A 101 8.21 -2.60 -17.22
C GLN A 101 7.78 -2.19 -15.82
N PRO A 102 7.84 -0.87 -15.50
CA PRO A 102 7.37 -0.34 -14.23
C PRO A 102 5.84 -0.46 -14.15
N ARG A 103 5.32 -0.73 -12.95
CA ARG A 103 3.88 -0.78 -12.70
C ARG A 103 3.53 -0.06 -11.41
N THR A 104 2.38 0.62 -11.42
CA THR A 104 1.76 1.17 -10.23
C THR A 104 0.95 0.12 -9.48
N PRO A 105 0.60 0.34 -8.19
CA PRO A 105 -0.31 -0.54 -7.48
C PRO A 105 -1.67 -0.72 -8.18
N ALA A 106 -2.22 0.34 -8.77
CA ALA A 106 -3.47 0.29 -9.53
C ALA A 106 -3.36 -0.60 -10.78
N MET A 107 -2.25 -0.52 -11.52
CA MET A 107 -1.97 -1.42 -12.65
C MET A 107 -1.84 -2.86 -12.18
N ALA A 108 -1.18 -3.10 -11.05
CA ALA A 108 -1.03 -4.46 -10.49
C ALA A 108 -2.37 -5.06 -10.03
N ALA A 109 -3.33 -4.22 -9.65
CA ALA A 109 -4.69 -4.60 -9.27
C ALA A 109 -5.66 -4.65 -10.46
N GLY A 110 -5.21 -4.35 -11.69
CA GLY A 110 -6.07 -4.29 -12.88
C GLY A 110 -7.04 -3.10 -12.92
N LEU A 111 -6.77 -2.05 -12.14
CA LEU A 111 -7.59 -0.83 -12.06
C LEU A 111 -7.11 0.28 -13.00
N ALA A 112 -5.92 0.14 -13.56
CA ALA A 112 -5.34 1.07 -14.53
C ALA A 112 -4.51 0.28 -15.55
N ASP A 113 -4.46 0.76 -16.77
CA ASP A 113 -3.74 0.18 -17.90
C ASP A 113 -2.33 0.81 -18.08
N HIS A 114 -2.12 2.00 -17.56
CA HIS A 114 -0.86 2.73 -17.63
C HIS A 114 -0.55 3.52 -16.35
N ILE A 115 0.62 4.13 -16.30
CA ILE A 115 1.03 5.03 -15.21
C ILE A 115 0.40 6.39 -15.47
N TRP A 116 -0.54 6.79 -14.64
CA TRP A 116 -1.24 8.06 -14.77
C TRP A 116 -0.32 9.24 -14.43
N THR A 117 -0.45 10.31 -15.18
CA THR A 117 0.10 11.61 -14.76
C THR A 117 -0.77 12.20 -13.64
N LEU A 118 -0.19 13.09 -12.84
CA LEU A 118 -0.95 13.75 -11.79
C LEU A 118 -2.11 14.60 -12.35
N SER A 119 -1.88 15.24 -13.50
CA SER A 119 -2.91 16.02 -14.20
C SER A 119 -4.07 15.16 -14.68
N GLU A 120 -3.78 14.01 -15.26
CA GLU A 120 -4.76 13.04 -15.70
C GLU A 120 -5.58 12.48 -14.53
N TRP A 121 -4.91 12.12 -13.43
CA TRP A 121 -5.58 11.68 -12.23
C TRP A 121 -6.52 12.74 -11.65
N LEU A 122 -6.08 14.01 -11.57
CA LEU A 122 -6.91 15.12 -11.09
C LEU A 122 -8.09 15.44 -12.03
N ALA A 123 -7.92 15.25 -13.34
CA ALA A 123 -8.95 15.45 -14.33
C ALA A 123 -10.01 14.34 -14.37
N PHE A 124 -9.73 13.19 -13.73
CA PHE A 124 -10.63 12.04 -13.75
C PHE A 124 -11.97 12.36 -13.05
N PRO A 125 -13.13 12.16 -13.73
CA PRO A 125 -14.44 12.60 -13.22
C PRO A 125 -14.80 12.03 -11.83
N GLY A 126 -14.32 10.84 -11.49
CA GLY A 126 -14.52 10.21 -10.18
C GLY A 126 -13.84 10.95 -9.05
N VAL A 127 -12.74 11.67 -9.32
CA VAL A 127 -11.99 12.46 -8.32
C VAL A 127 -12.68 13.81 -8.07
N GLN A 128 -13.35 14.34 -9.07
CA GLN A 128 -14.01 15.66 -9.02
C GLN A 128 -15.42 15.64 -8.42
N ARG A 129 -15.99 14.46 -8.21
CA ARG A 129 -17.31 14.36 -7.56
C ARG A 129 -17.22 14.79 -6.10
N LYS A 130 -17.92 15.87 -5.80
CA LYS A 130 -18.15 16.36 -4.43
C LYS A 130 -19.09 15.44 -3.67
#